data_cfd864e5685f6b2f094edc9fea59002f
#
_entry.id   cfd864e5685f6b2f094edc9fea59002f
#
_cell.length_a   1.000
_cell.length_b   1.000
_cell.length_c   1.000
_cell.angle_alpha   90.00
_cell.angle_beta   90.00
_cell.angle_gamma   90.00
#
_symmetry.space_group_name_H-M   'P 1'
#
loop_
_entity.id
_entity.type
_entity.pdbx_description
1 polymer ?
#
loop_
_entity_poly.entity_id
_entity_poly.type
_entity_poly.pdbx_seq_one_letter_code
_entity_poly.pdbx_strand_id
1 'polypeptide(L)'
;KYAKKPFIVGYRFSPEEFETPGIRLEDTIWLLERLRETKLDYLHVSLNTYDRVAYSEKYADKTILEYVHETLQGKIPLVGVGNVRNRQDVETVLANAELVAIGQQMIVDPDWDVKMVEDRDAEFVTKPFEEAYQELYLPSPLYNFLNMRYQPSK
;
A
#
# COMPACT_ATOMS: atom_id res chain seq x y z
N LYS A 1 -19.96 2.90 19.41
CA LYS A 1 -20.95 3.48 20.38
C LYS A 1 -22.01 4.31 19.66
N TYR A 2 -21.67 4.95 18.53
CA TYR A 2 -22.56 5.85 17.78
C TYR A 2 -23.12 5.26 16.48
N ALA A 3 -22.54 4.17 15.98
CA ALA A 3 -23.07 3.48 14.80
C ALA A 3 -24.37 2.75 15.13
N LYS A 4 -25.42 3.03 14.35
CA LYS A 4 -26.76 2.42 14.52
C LYS A 4 -26.96 1.14 13.67
N LYS A 5 -25.98 0.82 12.82
CA LYS A 5 -25.95 -0.35 11.91
C LYS A 5 -24.57 -0.99 11.96
N PRO A 6 -24.38 -2.20 11.47
CA PRO A 6 -23.06 -2.77 11.26
C PRO A 6 -22.18 -1.80 10.47
N PHE A 7 -20.94 -1.59 10.93
CA PHE A 7 -20.02 -0.62 10.39
C PHE A 7 -18.63 -1.24 10.34
N ILE A 8 -17.98 -1.16 9.19
CA ILE A 8 -16.62 -1.66 9.00
C ILE A 8 -15.63 -0.62 9.56
N VAL A 9 -14.74 -1.05 10.44
CA VAL A 9 -13.73 -0.21 11.08
C VAL A 9 -12.34 -0.76 10.78
N GLY A 10 -11.58 -0.04 9.99
CA GLY A 10 -10.18 -0.34 9.72
C GLY A 10 -9.23 0.64 10.40
N TYR A 11 -7.98 0.25 10.53
CA TYR A 11 -6.91 1.12 11.00
C TYR A 11 -5.76 1.13 9.99
N ARG A 12 -5.37 2.34 9.54
CA ARG A 12 -4.23 2.53 8.63
C ARG A 12 -3.05 3.11 9.38
N PHE A 13 -1.87 2.56 9.16
CA PHE A 13 -0.65 2.95 9.86
C PHE A 13 0.57 2.97 8.93
N SER A 14 1.53 3.83 9.25
CA SER A 14 2.88 3.80 8.66
C SER A 14 3.78 2.97 9.59
N PRO A 15 4.40 1.90 9.09
CA PRO A 15 5.17 0.99 9.96
C PRO A 15 6.52 1.57 10.40
N GLU A 16 7.07 2.51 9.64
CA GLU A 16 8.28 3.25 9.95
C GLU A 16 8.22 4.65 9.37
N GLU A 17 8.73 5.61 10.11
CA GLU A 17 8.94 6.99 9.63
C GLU A 17 10.35 7.16 9.05
N PHE A 18 10.50 8.11 8.12
CA PHE A 18 11.79 8.41 7.51
C PHE A 18 12.67 9.26 8.43
N GLU A 19 12.05 10.10 9.24
CA GLU A 19 12.71 11.05 10.14
C GLU A 19 13.24 10.36 11.41
N THR A 20 14.17 11.04 12.08
CA THR A 20 14.69 10.64 13.39
C THR A 20 14.64 11.86 14.34
N PRO A 21 13.98 11.76 15.50
CA PRO A 21 13.29 10.58 16.03
C PRO A 21 11.98 10.28 15.29
N GLY A 22 11.60 9.00 15.19
CA GLY A 22 10.39 8.54 14.52
C GLY A 22 10.07 7.10 14.88
N ILE A 23 8.88 6.66 14.52
CA ILE A 23 8.41 5.27 14.71
C ILE A 23 9.32 4.32 13.96
N ARG A 24 9.68 3.20 14.60
CA ARG A 24 10.46 2.11 14.03
C ARG A 24 9.63 0.81 14.00
N LEU A 25 10.11 -0.19 13.28
CA LEU A 25 9.37 -1.45 13.11
C LEU A 25 9.11 -2.15 14.44
N GLU A 26 10.02 -2.01 15.42
CA GLU A 26 9.80 -2.51 16.79
C GLU A 26 8.55 -1.95 17.45
N ASP A 27 8.35 -0.64 17.32
CA ASP A 27 7.19 0.05 17.90
C ASP A 27 5.91 -0.42 17.21
N THR A 28 5.99 -0.62 15.90
CA THR A 28 4.89 -1.11 15.08
C THR A 28 4.53 -2.55 15.43
N ILE A 29 5.49 -3.45 15.59
CA ILE A 29 5.26 -4.84 16.03
C ILE A 29 4.55 -4.83 17.39
N TRP A 30 5.04 -4.03 18.34
CA TRP A 30 4.41 -3.87 19.66
C TRP A 30 2.95 -3.39 19.55
N LEU A 31 2.66 -2.46 18.66
CA LEU A 31 1.30 -1.98 18.39
C LEU A 31 0.43 -3.08 17.77
N LEU A 32 0.93 -3.78 16.74
CA LEU A 32 0.20 -4.82 16.01
C LEU A 32 -0.19 -6.00 16.91
N GLU A 33 0.69 -6.42 17.84
CA GLU A 33 0.38 -7.44 18.84
C GLU A 33 -0.85 -7.08 19.68
N ARG A 34 -1.13 -5.81 19.89
CA ARG A 34 -2.30 -5.32 20.63
C ARG A 34 -3.50 -5.13 19.73
N LEU A 35 -3.29 -4.60 18.53
CA LEU A 35 -4.38 -4.39 17.57
C LEU A 35 -5.01 -5.71 17.13
N ARG A 36 -4.22 -6.79 16.96
CA ARG A 36 -4.73 -8.11 16.56
C ARG A 36 -5.71 -8.73 17.58
N GLU A 37 -5.74 -8.25 18.82
CA GLU A 37 -6.69 -8.67 19.85
C GLU A 37 -7.94 -7.76 19.92
N THR A 38 -8.05 -6.78 19.02
CA THR A 38 -9.18 -5.86 18.93
C THR A 38 -10.27 -6.40 17.99
N LYS A 39 -11.34 -5.64 17.86
CA LYS A 39 -12.45 -5.93 16.92
C LYS A 39 -12.36 -5.07 15.66
N LEU A 40 -11.15 -4.77 15.19
CA LEU A 40 -10.96 -4.15 13.89
C LEU A 40 -11.30 -5.14 12.78
N ASP A 41 -11.93 -4.65 11.73
CA ASP A 41 -12.32 -5.49 10.58
C ASP A 41 -11.15 -5.67 9.60
N TYR A 42 -10.21 -4.70 9.54
CA TYR A 42 -8.98 -4.80 8.74
C TYR A 42 -7.89 -3.85 9.24
N LEU A 43 -6.66 -4.15 8.86
CA LEU A 43 -5.51 -3.25 8.96
C LEU A 43 -5.00 -2.89 7.57
N HIS A 44 -4.50 -1.67 7.40
CA HIS A 44 -3.92 -1.20 6.15
C HIS A 44 -2.53 -0.64 6.41
N VAL A 45 -1.50 -1.37 6.01
CA VAL A 45 -0.13 -0.88 6.09
C VAL A 45 0.11 0.19 5.01
N SER A 46 0.86 1.25 5.34
CA SER A 46 1.19 2.32 4.41
C SER A 46 2.68 2.27 4.07
N LEU A 47 3.00 1.70 2.90
CA LEU A 47 4.36 1.58 2.38
C LEU A 47 4.51 2.39 1.09
N ASN A 48 5.71 2.90 0.84
CA ASN A 48 6.10 3.48 -0.45
C ASN A 48 6.37 2.39 -1.49
N THR A 49 7.02 1.28 -1.08
CA THR A 49 7.20 0.07 -1.88
C THR A 49 6.88 -1.16 -1.03
N TYR A 50 6.23 -2.17 -1.63
CA TYR A 50 5.81 -3.38 -0.92
C TYR A 50 6.99 -4.24 -0.44
N ASP A 51 8.13 -4.13 -1.12
CA ASP A 51 9.38 -4.85 -0.86
C ASP A 51 10.32 -4.12 0.11
N ARG A 52 9.85 -3.02 0.71
CA ARG A 52 10.66 -2.22 1.65
C ARG A 52 11.10 -3.06 2.85
N VAL A 53 12.40 -2.97 3.16
CA VAL A 53 13.04 -3.54 4.35
C VAL A 53 13.12 -2.46 5.45
N ALA A 54 13.13 -2.89 6.71
CA ALA A 54 13.25 -1.98 7.86
C ALA A 54 14.63 -1.33 7.95
N TYR A 55 14.71 -0.17 8.63
CA TYR A 55 15.99 0.50 8.88
C TYR A 55 16.87 -0.26 9.91
N SER A 56 16.23 -0.99 10.82
CA SER A 56 16.94 -1.73 11.83
C SER A 56 17.52 -3.03 11.26
N GLU A 57 18.83 -3.27 11.44
CA GLU A 57 19.51 -4.51 11.02
C GLU A 57 18.86 -5.77 11.61
N LYS A 58 18.22 -5.64 12.77
CA LYS A 58 17.49 -6.72 13.42
C LYS A 58 16.33 -7.26 12.56
N TYR A 59 15.81 -6.45 11.66
CA TYR A 59 14.66 -6.76 10.82
C TYR A 59 15.00 -6.60 9.31
N ALA A 60 16.26 -6.87 8.95
CA ALA A 60 16.74 -6.69 7.57
C ALA A 60 16.60 -7.95 6.70
N ASP A 61 16.23 -9.08 7.26
CA ASP A 61 16.15 -10.39 6.59
C ASP A 61 14.85 -10.62 5.83
N LYS A 62 13.82 -9.79 6.09
CA LYS A 62 12.50 -9.83 5.44
C LYS A 62 11.99 -8.43 5.13
N THR A 63 10.96 -8.35 4.32
CA THR A 63 10.24 -7.10 4.08
C THR A 63 9.41 -6.70 5.31
N ILE A 64 9.11 -5.42 5.42
CA ILE A 64 8.20 -4.91 6.47
C ILE A 64 6.82 -5.59 6.35
N LEU A 65 6.35 -5.83 5.11
CA LEU A 65 5.06 -6.49 4.87
C LEU A 65 5.02 -7.91 5.46
N GLU A 66 6.11 -8.68 5.27
CA GLU A 66 6.23 -10.03 5.84
C GLU A 66 6.20 -9.99 7.38
N TYR A 67 6.93 -9.07 8.00
CA TYR A 67 6.91 -8.91 9.47
C TYR A 67 5.53 -8.54 10.00
N VAL A 68 4.82 -7.64 9.30
CA VAL A 68 3.44 -7.26 9.66
C VAL A 68 2.52 -8.47 9.56
N HIS A 69 2.56 -9.21 8.45
CA HIS A 69 1.77 -10.42 8.24
C HIS A 69 2.01 -11.47 9.34
N GLU A 70 3.27 -11.79 9.60
CA GLU A 70 3.65 -12.76 10.65
C GLU A 70 3.17 -12.32 12.04
N THR A 71 3.26 -11.03 12.36
CA THR A 71 2.80 -10.49 13.65
C THR A 71 1.29 -10.61 13.80
N LEU A 72 0.52 -10.42 12.75
CA LEU A 72 -0.95 -10.49 12.78
C LEU A 72 -1.48 -11.93 12.91
N GLN A 73 -0.73 -12.94 12.43
CA GLN A 73 -1.09 -14.35 12.53
C GLN A 73 -2.50 -14.68 11.95
N GLY A 74 -2.91 -13.95 10.91
CA GLY A 74 -4.23 -14.12 10.28
C GLY A 74 -5.44 -13.70 11.12
N LYS A 75 -5.24 -13.05 12.27
CA LYS A 75 -6.35 -12.64 13.15
C LYS A 75 -7.15 -11.46 12.62
N ILE A 76 -6.54 -10.60 11.85
CA ILE A 76 -7.17 -9.44 11.21
C ILE A 76 -6.69 -9.38 9.77
N PRO A 77 -7.58 -9.25 8.77
CA PRO A 77 -7.20 -9.08 7.38
C PRO A 77 -6.27 -7.88 7.17
N LEU A 78 -5.20 -8.07 6.40
CA LEU A 78 -4.23 -7.04 6.06
C LEU A 78 -4.43 -6.56 4.61
N VAL A 79 -4.43 -5.25 4.43
CA VAL A 79 -4.34 -4.60 3.13
C VAL A 79 -2.89 -4.18 2.90
N GLY A 80 -2.22 -4.82 1.95
CA GLY A 80 -0.87 -4.45 1.51
C GLY A 80 -0.91 -3.34 0.46
N VAL A 81 0.15 -2.55 0.36
CA VAL A 81 0.29 -1.44 -0.59
C VAL A 81 1.77 -1.13 -0.81
N GLY A 82 2.09 -0.50 -1.92
CA GLY A 82 3.40 0.09 -2.17
C GLY A 82 3.89 -0.15 -3.60
N ASN A 83 3.73 0.84 -4.46
CA ASN A 83 4.22 0.85 -5.83
C ASN A 83 3.87 -0.40 -6.68
N VAL A 84 2.68 -0.96 -6.47
CA VAL A 84 2.16 -2.08 -7.24
C VAL A 84 1.78 -1.63 -8.65
N ARG A 85 2.31 -2.28 -9.69
CA ARG A 85 2.20 -1.85 -11.08
C ARG A 85 1.67 -2.92 -12.03
N ASN A 86 1.83 -4.19 -11.70
CA ASN A 86 1.52 -5.33 -12.55
C ASN A 86 1.02 -6.53 -11.73
N ARG A 87 0.62 -7.59 -12.42
CA ARG A 87 0.11 -8.83 -11.80
C ARG A 87 1.12 -9.47 -10.84
N GLN A 88 2.39 -9.52 -11.21
CA GLN A 88 3.42 -10.12 -10.38
C GLN A 88 3.59 -9.37 -9.04
N ASP A 89 3.49 -8.03 -9.06
CA ASP A 89 3.50 -7.22 -7.83
C ASP A 89 2.30 -7.57 -6.95
N VAL A 90 1.11 -7.70 -7.56
CA VAL A 90 -0.12 -8.10 -6.84
C VAL A 90 0.06 -9.45 -6.17
N GLU A 91 0.54 -10.46 -6.91
CA GLU A 91 0.78 -11.80 -6.38
C GLU A 91 1.79 -11.79 -5.24
N THR A 92 2.86 -11.00 -5.39
CA THR A 92 3.89 -10.83 -4.34
C THR A 92 3.31 -10.21 -3.07
N VAL A 93 2.47 -9.18 -3.20
CA VAL A 93 1.79 -8.57 -2.04
C VAL A 93 0.80 -9.54 -1.40
N LEU A 94 0.00 -10.25 -2.22
CA LEU A 94 -1.00 -11.21 -1.74
C LEU A 94 -0.39 -12.46 -1.08
N ALA A 95 0.89 -12.72 -1.25
CA ALA A 95 1.58 -13.75 -0.47
C ALA A 95 1.66 -13.40 1.03
N ASN A 96 1.55 -12.11 1.38
CA ASN A 96 1.68 -11.60 2.75
C ASN A 96 0.54 -10.61 3.14
N ALA A 97 -0.56 -10.62 2.42
CA ALA A 97 -1.74 -9.79 2.72
C ALA A 97 -2.99 -10.42 2.09
N GLU A 98 -4.16 -10.18 2.65
CA GLU A 98 -5.44 -10.67 2.11
C GLU A 98 -6.00 -9.77 1.00
N LEU A 99 -5.60 -8.50 0.99
CA LEU A 99 -6.03 -7.50 0.02
C LEU A 99 -4.84 -6.65 -0.43
N VAL A 100 -4.94 -6.10 -1.64
CA VAL A 100 -3.96 -5.16 -2.16
C VAL A 100 -4.61 -3.83 -2.50
N ALA A 101 -3.98 -2.72 -2.09
CA ALA A 101 -4.42 -1.38 -2.43
C ALA A 101 -3.54 -0.82 -3.56
N ILE A 102 -4.18 -0.31 -4.59
CA ILE A 102 -3.53 0.28 -5.77
C ILE A 102 -3.84 1.78 -5.79
N GLY A 103 -2.80 2.60 -5.89
CA GLY A 103 -2.95 4.06 -5.94
C GLY A 103 -2.43 4.65 -7.24
N GLN A 104 -1.12 4.81 -7.34
CA GLN A 104 -0.48 5.51 -8.46
C GLN A 104 -0.80 4.89 -9.83
N GLN A 105 -0.85 3.56 -9.91
CA GLN A 105 -1.14 2.87 -11.16
C GLN A 105 -2.55 3.19 -11.67
N MET A 106 -3.53 3.31 -10.79
CA MET A 106 -4.90 3.71 -11.15
C MET A 106 -5.01 5.17 -11.66
N ILE A 107 -4.00 6.00 -11.42
CA ILE A 107 -3.96 7.37 -11.96
C ILE A 107 -3.51 7.35 -13.41
N VAL A 108 -2.54 6.51 -13.78
CA VAL A 108 -2.01 6.42 -15.14
C VAL A 108 -2.79 5.44 -16.02
N ASP A 109 -3.51 4.53 -15.41
CA ASP A 109 -4.33 3.52 -16.07
C ASP A 109 -5.65 3.32 -15.29
N PRO A 110 -6.67 4.16 -15.53
CA PRO A 110 -7.94 4.09 -14.80
C PRO A 110 -8.68 2.75 -14.92
N ASP A 111 -8.45 2.02 -15.99
CA ASP A 111 -9.07 0.71 -16.28
C ASP A 111 -8.16 -0.47 -15.89
N TRP A 112 -7.11 -0.22 -15.13
CA TRP A 112 -6.10 -1.21 -14.78
C TRP A 112 -6.68 -2.44 -14.06
N ASP A 113 -7.62 -2.23 -13.14
CA ASP A 113 -8.28 -3.29 -12.40
C ASP A 113 -9.16 -4.16 -13.31
N VAL A 114 -9.88 -3.55 -14.26
CA VAL A 114 -10.68 -4.26 -15.27
C VAL A 114 -9.77 -5.11 -16.17
N LYS A 115 -8.67 -4.53 -16.65
CA LYS A 115 -7.68 -5.26 -17.47
C LYS A 115 -7.07 -6.43 -16.69
N MET A 116 -6.79 -6.23 -15.40
CA MET A 116 -6.29 -7.28 -14.52
C MET A 116 -7.27 -8.47 -14.42
N VAL A 117 -8.55 -8.18 -14.20
CA VAL A 117 -9.61 -9.21 -14.06
C VAL A 117 -9.85 -9.96 -15.39
N GLU A 118 -9.69 -9.27 -16.51
CA GLU A 118 -9.91 -9.81 -17.86
C GLU A 118 -8.65 -10.42 -18.49
N ASP A 119 -7.57 -10.58 -17.73
CA ASP A 119 -6.27 -11.11 -18.19
C ASP A 119 -5.66 -10.35 -19.39
N ARG A 120 -5.88 -9.04 -19.44
CA ARG A 120 -5.37 -8.12 -20.46
C ARG A 120 -4.10 -7.38 -20.01
N ASP A 121 -3.19 -8.07 -19.36
CA ASP A 121 -1.96 -7.51 -18.79
C ASP A 121 -1.06 -6.82 -19.82
N ALA A 122 -1.09 -7.28 -21.08
CA ALA A 122 -0.35 -6.66 -22.17
C ALA A 122 -0.82 -5.22 -22.51
N GLU A 123 -2.01 -4.83 -22.03
CA GLU A 123 -2.61 -3.51 -22.22
C GLU A 123 -2.36 -2.55 -21.06
N PHE A 124 -1.62 -2.97 -20.02
CA PHE A 124 -1.29 -2.08 -18.90
C PHE A 124 -0.47 -0.87 -19.38
N VAL A 125 -0.85 0.30 -18.90
CA VAL A 125 -0.07 1.52 -19.14
C VAL A 125 1.18 1.47 -18.26
N THR A 126 2.34 1.35 -18.92
CA THR A 126 3.66 1.29 -18.27
C THR A 126 4.40 2.62 -18.30
N LYS A 127 3.84 3.61 -18.99
CA LYS A 127 4.43 4.95 -19.12
C LYS A 127 4.51 5.64 -17.74
N PRO A 128 5.56 6.42 -17.47
CA PRO A 128 5.60 7.28 -16.29
C PRO A 128 4.47 8.33 -16.36
N PHE A 129 4.11 8.86 -15.20
CA PHE A 129 3.00 9.81 -15.07
C PHE A 129 3.14 11.02 -16.01
N GLU A 130 4.34 11.55 -16.15
CA GLU A 130 4.65 12.73 -16.97
C GLU A 130 4.36 12.52 -18.46
N GLU A 131 4.48 11.28 -18.94
CA GLU A 131 4.17 10.91 -20.32
C GLU A 131 2.70 10.52 -20.51
N ALA A 132 2.15 9.79 -19.55
CA ALA A 132 0.75 9.35 -19.58
C ALA A 132 -0.23 10.51 -19.42
N TYR A 133 0.18 11.58 -18.74
CA TYR A 133 -0.67 12.71 -18.40
C TYR A 133 -1.43 13.33 -19.58
N GLN A 134 -0.81 13.47 -20.73
CA GLN A 134 -1.45 14.09 -21.91
C GLN A 134 -2.62 13.25 -22.46
N GLU A 135 -2.63 11.97 -22.15
CA GLU A 135 -3.67 11.01 -22.52
C GLU A 135 -4.77 10.87 -21.45
N LEU A 136 -4.49 11.36 -20.24
CA LEU A 136 -5.33 11.21 -19.05
C LEU A 136 -6.19 12.47 -18.82
N TYR A 137 -7.10 12.87 -19.43
CA TYR A 137 -8.00 14.02 -19.19
C TYR A 137 -8.13 14.50 -17.73
N LEU A 138 -6.98 14.71 -17.05
CA LEU A 138 -6.94 15.15 -15.66
C LEU A 138 -7.26 16.64 -15.55
N PRO A 139 -8.09 17.07 -14.58
CA PRO A 139 -8.26 18.48 -14.27
C PRO A 139 -6.92 19.13 -13.89
N SER A 140 -6.66 20.34 -14.40
CA SER A 140 -5.39 21.04 -14.18
C SER A 140 -4.96 21.14 -12.71
N PRO A 141 -5.84 21.38 -11.70
CA PRO A 141 -5.44 21.38 -10.31
C PRO A 141 -4.91 20.03 -9.83
N LEU A 142 -5.54 18.92 -10.24
CA LEU A 142 -5.09 17.56 -9.90
C LEU A 142 -3.74 17.25 -10.56
N TYR A 143 -3.60 17.59 -11.84
CA TYR A 143 -2.32 17.45 -12.54
C TYR A 143 -1.19 18.18 -11.82
N ASN A 144 -1.38 19.46 -11.48
CA ASN A 144 -0.36 20.26 -10.81
C ASN A 144 0.04 19.66 -9.47
N PHE A 145 -0.93 19.16 -8.70
CA PHE A 145 -0.68 18.47 -7.43
C PHE A 145 0.13 17.20 -7.62
N LEU A 146 -0.25 16.36 -8.58
CA LEU A 146 0.46 15.10 -8.86
C LEU A 146 1.87 15.35 -9.39
N ASN A 147 2.04 16.32 -10.27
CA ASN A 147 3.34 16.71 -10.82
C ASN A 147 4.30 17.20 -9.72
N MET A 148 3.83 18.00 -8.75
CA MET A 148 4.65 18.40 -7.61
C MET A 148 5.02 17.23 -6.70
N ARG A 149 4.12 16.26 -6.53
CA ARG A 149 4.30 15.15 -5.59
C ARG A 149 5.16 14.03 -6.13
N TYR A 150 5.12 13.80 -7.44
CA TYR A 150 5.78 12.67 -8.11
C TYR A 150 6.91 13.09 -9.03
N GLN A 151 7.42 14.31 -8.90
CA GLN A 151 8.66 14.65 -9.57
C GLN A 151 9.78 13.74 -9.08
N PRO A 152 10.58 13.14 -10.01
CA PRO A 152 11.76 12.40 -9.61
C PRO A 152 12.65 13.33 -8.78
N SER A 153 13.07 12.89 -7.61
CA SER A 153 14.06 13.60 -6.80
C SER A 153 15.28 13.82 -7.67
N LYS A 154 15.66 15.09 -7.88
CA LYS A 154 16.86 15.45 -8.62
C LYS A 154 18.09 14.95 -7.90
#